data_f0a72ee8aa0e9d9eedfc7ee3577ed231
#
_entry.id   f0a72ee8aa0e9d9eedfc7ee3577ed231
#
_cell.length_a   1.000
_cell.length_b   1.000
_cell.length_c   1.000
_cell.angle_alpha   90.00
_cell.angle_beta   90.00
_cell.angle_gamma   90.00
#
_symmetry.space_group_name_H-M   'P 1'
#
loop_
_entity.id
_entity.type
_entity.pdbx_description
1 polymer ?
#
loop_
_entity_poly.entity_id
_entity_poly.type
_entity_poly.pdbx_seq_one_letter_code
_entity_poly.pdbx_strand_id
1 'polypeptide(L)'
;MAWKCPECGNWNTFEEVAVETKKTSYLADDFTNSVHPQNLTDVESVKLSRLSTGNEEFDRVLGGSGGIMGIVPGSVTLLSGDPGVGKSTLLLQIALALCQNGKKILYVSGEESESQVKLRAERLFSGTKGHNNLFIFSTTNIDKAVEEAKGYDLVIADSIQTMVSANFPGFPGSIPQIRYATSRLVNLAKKKKVPVFLVGHVTKEGIVAGPMILSHMVDTVLFLEGEKVTGVRILRSFKNRFGDTSEVGIFLMDENGLCPIQNASEFFSAKSDQKLPGGVYYSCYGRDAPASG
;
A
#
# COMPACT_ATOMS: atom_id res chain seq x y z
N MET A 1 -16.31 9.49 50.59
CA MET A 1 -16.59 10.96 50.69
C MET A 1 -18.01 11.17 50.24
N ALA A 2 -18.80 11.89 51.01
CA ALA A 2 -20.18 12.18 50.65
C ALA A 2 -20.20 13.41 49.71
N TRP A 3 -20.82 13.28 48.53
CA TRP A 3 -20.93 14.36 47.56
C TRP A 3 -22.39 14.87 47.52
N LYS A 4 -22.53 16.17 47.47
CA LYS A 4 -23.83 16.83 47.33
C LYS A 4 -24.11 17.10 45.86
N CYS A 5 -25.28 16.68 45.37
CA CYS A 5 -25.65 16.92 43.98
C CYS A 5 -25.84 18.43 43.73
N PRO A 6 -25.16 19.03 42.73
CA PRO A 6 -25.30 20.45 42.45
C PRO A 6 -26.68 20.83 41.87
N GLU A 7 -27.43 19.88 41.31
CA GLU A 7 -28.73 20.12 40.70
C GLU A 7 -29.89 19.97 41.68
N CYS A 8 -29.95 18.90 42.46
CA CYS A 8 -31.05 18.64 43.37
C CYS A 8 -30.74 18.97 44.84
N GLY A 9 -29.49 19.27 45.20
CA GLY A 9 -29.08 19.64 46.54
C GLY A 9 -29.05 18.51 47.58
N ASN A 10 -29.36 17.26 47.18
CA ASN A 10 -29.37 16.11 48.07
C ASN A 10 -28.00 15.42 48.17
N TRP A 11 -27.75 14.74 49.31
CA TRP A 11 -26.54 13.97 49.54
C TRP A 11 -26.71 12.52 49.08
N ASN A 12 -25.62 11.90 48.56
CA ASN A 12 -25.59 10.49 48.16
C ASN A 12 -26.63 10.09 47.07
N THR A 13 -26.95 10.97 46.17
CA THR A 13 -27.86 10.71 45.03
C THR A 13 -27.12 10.29 43.76
N PHE A 14 -25.80 10.11 43.83
CA PHE A 14 -25.03 9.56 42.71
C PHE A 14 -25.08 8.03 42.77
N GLU A 15 -25.69 7.41 41.80
CA GLU A 15 -25.55 5.99 41.55
C GLU A 15 -24.36 5.78 40.63
N GLU A 16 -23.46 4.86 40.99
CA GLU A 16 -22.38 4.43 40.16
C GLU A 16 -22.97 3.64 38.99
N VAL A 17 -23.26 4.32 37.90
CA VAL A 17 -23.62 3.62 36.66
C VAL A 17 -22.34 2.97 36.15
N ALA A 18 -22.21 1.65 36.34
CA ALA A 18 -21.23 0.88 35.64
C ALA A 18 -21.49 1.06 34.16
N VAL A 19 -20.79 2.00 33.54
CA VAL A 19 -20.69 2.03 32.08
C VAL A 19 -19.97 0.72 31.72
N GLU A 20 -20.74 -0.26 31.25
CA GLU A 20 -20.17 -1.40 30.56
C GLU A 20 -19.35 -0.83 29.41
N THR A 21 -18.10 -0.50 29.68
CA THR A 21 -17.11 -0.42 28.63
C THR A 21 -17.09 -1.82 28.04
N LYS A 22 -17.77 -1.99 26.91
CA LYS A 22 -17.56 -3.16 26.07
C LYS A 22 -16.05 -3.24 25.93
N LYS A 23 -15.43 -4.14 26.69
CA LYS A 23 -14.07 -4.58 26.45
C LYS A 23 -14.12 -5.19 25.07
N THR A 24 -13.97 -4.36 24.06
CA THR A 24 -13.68 -4.82 22.72
C THR A 24 -12.37 -5.58 22.90
N SER A 25 -12.48 -6.91 22.90
CA SER A 25 -11.30 -7.74 22.91
C SER A 25 -10.60 -7.44 21.58
N TYR A 26 -9.55 -6.66 21.65
CA TYR A 26 -8.62 -6.43 20.52
C TYR A 26 -7.81 -7.70 20.24
N LEU A 27 -8.38 -8.87 20.57
CA LEU A 27 -7.78 -10.15 20.26
C LEU A 27 -7.72 -10.25 18.76
N ALA A 28 -6.52 -10.48 18.28
CA ALA A 28 -6.27 -10.80 16.89
C ALA A 28 -7.26 -11.91 16.50
N ASP A 29 -8.19 -11.58 15.61
CA ASP A 29 -8.98 -12.59 14.94
C ASP A 29 -8.02 -13.56 14.27
N ASP A 30 -8.12 -14.84 14.55
CA ASP A 30 -7.29 -15.87 13.94
C ASP A 30 -7.31 -15.75 12.42
N PHE A 31 -6.14 -15.71 11.80
CA PHE A 31 -5.99 -15.58 10.35
C PHE A 31 -6.41 -16.86 9.59
N THR A 32 -6.58 -17.94 10.31
CA THR A 32 -6.84 -19.25 9.72
C THR A 32 -8.20 -19.79 10.16
N ASN A 33 -8.83 -20.55 9.29
CA ASN A 33 -10.04 -21.30 9.62
C ASN A 33 -9.72 -22.58 10.42
N SER A 34 -8.43 -22.91 10.61
CA SER A 34 -8.00 -24.08 11.36
C SER A 34 -7.81 -23.73 12.82
N VAL A 35 -8.60 -24.35 13.67
CA VAL A 35 -8.51 -24.23 15.14
C VAL A 35 -7.35 -25.08 15.71
N HIS A 36 -6.76 -25.96 14.90
CA HIS A 36 -5.72 -26.91 15.31
C HIS A 36 -4.43 -26.75 14.50
N PRO A 37 -3.26 -27.02 15.13
CA PRO A 37 -1.99 -27.11 14.41
C PRO A 37 -2.07 -28.14 13.29
N GLN A 38 -1.49 -27.80 12.12
CA GLN A 38 -1.39 -28.71 10.97
C GLN A 38 0.06 -29.11 10.76
N ASN A 39 0.28 -30.35 10.33
CA ASN A 39 1.61 -30.79 9.91
C ASN A 39 1.99 -30.02 8.61
N LEU A 40 3.25 -29.62 8.49
CA LEU A 40 3.74 -28.90 7.32
C LEU A 40 3.54 -29.72 6.02
N THR A 41 3.64 -31.03 6.08
CA THR A 41 3.41 -31.94 4.95
C THR A 41 1.97 -31.99 4.48
N ASP A 42 1.02 -31.68 5.38
CA ASP A 42 -0.42 -31.71 5.11
C ASP A 42 -0.93 -30.33 4.61
N VAL A 43 -0.08 -29.30 4.70
CA VAL A 43 -0.39 -27.99 4.14
C VAL A 43 -0.20 -28.06 2.64
N GLU A 44 -1.31 -27.91 1.89
CA GLU A 44 -1.24 -27.83 0.43
C GLU A 44 -0.29 -26.70 0.02
N SER A 45 0.72 -27.06 -0.77
CA SER A 45 1.60 -26.07 -1.41
C SER A 45 0.78 -25.32 -2.46
N VAL A 46 0.18 -24.22 -2.05
CA VAL A 46 -0.47 -23.31 -3.00
C VAL A 46 0.65 -22.76 -3.90
N LYS A 47 0.69 -23.21 -5.16
CA LYS A 47 1.47 -22.47 -6.18
C LYS A 47 0.94 -21.04 -6.12
N LEU A 48 1.74 -20.13 -5.59
CA LEU A 48 1.38 -18.72 -5.48
C LEU A 48 1.24 -18.16 -6.89
N SER A 49 0.03 -18.23 -7.43
CA SER A 49 -0.29 -17.55 -8.68
C SER A 49 -0.20 -16.05 -8.40
N ARG A 50 0.87 -15.42 -8.87
CA ARG A 50 1.02 -13.98 -8.73
C ARG A 50 0.14 -13.28 -9.74
N LEU A 51 -0.37 -12.11 -9.36
CA LEU A 51 -1.13 -11.22 -10.23
C LEU A 51 -0.16 -10.20 -10.82
N SER A 52 0.12 -10.31 -12.13
CA SER A 52 0.91 -9.29 -12.83
C SER A 52 0.14 -7.99 -12.88
N THR A 53 0.82 -6.89 -12.59
CA THR A 53 0.26 -5.53 -12.62
C THR A 53 0.20 -4.96 -14.03
N GLY A 54 0.87 -5.60 -15.00
CA GLY A 54 1.08 -5.06 -16.35
C GLY A 54 2.19 -4.00 -16.42
N ASN A 55 2.86 -3.71 -15.31
CA ASN A 55 4.02 -2.84 -15.23
C ASN A 55 5.25 -3.68 -14.85
N GLU A 56 6.11 -3.97 -15.82
CA GLU A 56 7.25 -4.88 -15.65
C GLU A 56 8.22 -4.42 -14.56
N GLU A 57 8.51 -3.13 -14.48
CA GLU A 57 9.39 -2.58 -13.46
C GLU A 57 8.80 -2.73 -12.04
N PHE A 58 7.50 -2.52 -11.91
CA PHE A 58 6.82 -2.71 -10.64
C PHE A 58 6.76 -4.20 -10.25
N ASP A 59 6.41 -5.06 -11.20
CA ASP A 59 6.34 -6.52 -10.99
C ASP A 59 7.72 -7.08 -10.64
N ARG A 60 8.80 -6.58 -11.26
CA ARG A 60 10.17 -6.96 -10.96
C ARG A 60 10.56 -6.64 -9.52
N VAL A 61 10.21 -5.45 -9.02
CA VAL A 61 10.47 -5.04 -7.63
C VAL A 61 9.62 -5.84 -6.63
N LEU A 62 8.39 -6.23 -6.99
CA LEU A 62 7.59 -7.15 -6.17
C LEU A 62 8.18 -8.56 -6.14
N GLY A 63 9.00 -8.90 -7.13
CA GLY A 63 9.70 -10.16 -7.22
C GLY A 63 8.83 -11.32 -7.69
N GLY A 64 9.46 -12.48 -7.78
CA GLY A 64 8.86 -13.72 -8.21
C GLY A 64 9.92 -14.74 -8.58
N SER A 65 9.50 -15.88 -9.08
CA SER A 65 10.38 -16.94 -9.58
C SER A 65 9.76 -17.61 -10.80
N GLY A 66 10.63 -18.17 -11.68
CA GLY A 66 10.16 -18.93 -12.85
C GLY A 66 9.38 -18.08 -13.86
N GLY A 67 9.68 -16.77 -13.97
CA GLY A 67 9.01 -15.87 -14.90
C GLY A 67 7.64 -15.36 -14.43
N ILE A 68 7.18 -15.75 -13.25
CA ILE A 68 5.91 -15.27 -12.68
C ILE A 68 6.23 -14.22 -11.61
N MET A 69 6.10 -12.95 -11.98
CA MET A 69 6.33 -11.79 -11.10
C MET A 69 5.00 -11.09 -10.78
N GLY A 70 4.98 -10.27 -9.73
CA GLY A 70 3.83 -9.44 -9.39
C GLY A 70 3.27 -9.68 -8.00
N ILE A 71 2.02 -9.28 -7.81
CA ILE A 71 1.31 -9.24 -6.52
C ILE A 71 0.98 -10.66 -6.03
N VAL A 72 1.29 -10.95 -4.77
CA VAL A 72 0.93 -12.21 -4.12
C VAL A 72 -0.50 -12.11 -3.54
N PRO A 73 -1.41 -13.07 -3.82
CA PRO A 73 -2.73 -13.08 -3.21
C PRO A 73 -2.66 -13.09 -1.69
N GLY A 74 -3.48 -12.26 -1.04
CA GLY A 74 -3.51 -12.13 0.41
C GLY A 74 -2.29 -11.42 1.02
N SER A 75 -1.41 -10.84 0.20
CA SER A 75 -0.30 -10.01 0.69
C SER A 75 -0.76 -8.59 1.02
N VAL A 76 -0.05 -7.98 1.95
CA VAL A 76 -0.20 -6.55 2.26
C VAL A 76 1.10 -5.84 1.92
N THR A 77 1.01 -4.88 0.99
CA THR A 77 2.15 -4.08 0.54
C THR A 77 1.95 -2.63 0.96
N LEU A 78 2.93 -2.09 1.67
CA LEU A 78 3.01 -0.67 1.98
C LEU A 78 3.86 0.04 0.92
N LEU A 79 3.27 0.98 0.20
CA LEU A 79 3.99 1.91 -0.67
C LEU A 79 4.21 3.23 0.06
N SER A 80 5.44 3.53 0.38
CA SER A 80 5.86 4.73 1.10
C SER A 80 6.70 5.65 0.22
N GLY A 81 6.92 6.87 0.67
CA GLY A 81 7.74 7.88 -0.02
C GLY A 81 7.26 9.28 0.26
N ASP A 82 8.02 10.28 -0.20
CA ASP A 82 7.73 11.69 0.02
C ASP A 82 6.37 12.13 -0.51
N PRO A 83 5.73 13.15 0.10
CA PRO A 83 4.53 13.75 -0.46
C PRO A 83 4.79 14.27 -1.89
N GLY A 84 3.84 13.97 -2.80
CA GLY A 84 3.91 14.40 -4.19
C GLY A 84 4.90 13.62 -5.07
N VAL A 85 5.52 12.53 -4.60
CA VAL A 85 6.45 11.72 -5.42
C VAL A 85 5.75 10.89 -6.49
N GLY A 86 4.43 10.65 -6.36
CA GLY A 86 3.64 9.90 -7.34
C GLY A 86 3.07 8.57 -6.86
N LYS A 87 3.05 8.30 -5.54
CA LYS A 87 2.53 7.03 -4.98
C LYS A 87 1.11 6.71 -5.44
N SER A 88 0.19 7.63 -5.21
CA SER A 88 -1.22 7.49 -5.59
C SER A 88 -1.40 7.39 -7.11
N THR A 89 -0.56 8.08 -7.88
CA THR A 89 -0.54 8.01 -9.35
C THR A 89 -0.14 6.62 -9.81
N LEU A 90 0.96 6.07 -9.28
CA LEU A 90 1.44 4.73 -9.61
C LEU A 90 0.40 3.65 -9.30
N LEU A 91 -0.19 3.68 -8.10
CA LEU A 91 -1.20 2.69 -7.72
C LEU A 91 -2.49 2.83 -8.53
N LEU A 92 -2.88 4.05 -8.90
CA LEU A 92 -4.03 4.26 -9.77
C LEU A 92 -3.77 3.72 -11.20
N GLN A 93 -2.56 3.90 -11.75
CA GLN A 93 -2.16 3.31 -13.04
C GLN A 93 -2.22 1.77 -12.99
N ILE A 94 -1.69 1.16 -11.92
CA ILE A 94 -1.75 -0.29 -11.69
C ILE A 94 -3.21 -0.75 -11.59
N ALA A 95 -4.04 -0.04 -10.83
CA ALA A 95 -5.47 -0.35 -10.71
C ALA A 95 -6.17 -0.35 -12.07
N LEU A 96 -5.93 0.68 -12.88
CA LEU A 96 -6.51 0.80 -14.22
C LEU A 96 -6.04 -0.32 -15.15
N ALA A 97 -4.76 -0.67 -15.14
CA ALA A 97 -4.21 -1.76 -15.93
C ALA A 97 -4.82 -3.12 -15.54
N LEU A 98 -4.98 -3.37 -14.25
CA LEU A 98 -5.65 -4.59 -13.75
C LEU A 98 -7.14 -4.62 -14.13
N CYS A 99 -7.83 -3.48 -14.12
CA CYS A 99 -9.23 -3.39 -14.56
C CYS A 99 -9.40 -3.73 -16.04
N GLN A 100 -8.43 -3.36 -16.90
CA GLN A 100 -8.42 -3.77 -18.32
C GLN A 100 -8.30 -5.28 -18.49
N ASN A 101 -7.63 -5.95 -17.56
CA ASN A 101 -7.53 -7.40 -17.48
C ASN A 101 -8.72 -8.07 -16.75
N GLY A 102 -9.84 -7.35 -16.60
CA GLY A 102 -11.09 -7.85 -16.02
C GLY A 102 -11.11 -7.97 -14.51
N LYS A 103 -10.08 -7.45 -13.79
CA LYS A 103 -10.03 -7.47 -12.34
C LYS A 103 -10.88 -6.37 -11.72
N LYS A 104 -11.55 -6.67 -10.60
CA LYS A 104 -12.34 -5.71 -9.83
C LYS A 104 -11.48 -5.10 -8.73
N ILE A 105 -11.31 -3.80 -8.74
CA ILE A 105 -10.44 -3.07 -7.83
C ILE A 105 -11.25 -2.11 -6.98
N LEU A 106 -11.03 -2.15 -5.66
CA LEU A 106 -11.55 -1.13 -4.74
C LEU A 106 -10.44 -0.14 -4.38
N TYR A 107 -10.66 1.13 -4.72
CA TYR A 107 -9.79 2.23 -4.33
C TYR A 107 -10.47 3.02 -3.20
N VAL A 108 -9.98 2.84 -1.98
CA VAL A 108 -10.45 3.57 -0.80
C VAL A 108 -9.62 4.84 -0.66
N SER A 109 -10.26 5.98 -0.82
CA SER A 109 -9.63 7.30 -0.69
C SER A 109 -10.01 7.96 0.62
N GLY A 110 -9.02 8.29 1.45
CA GLY A 110 -9.22 9.04 2.68
C GLY A 110 -8.88 10.54 2.56
N GLU A 111 -8.35 10.96 1.41
CA GLU A 111 -7.89 12.35 1.19
C GLU A 111 -8.61 13.03 0.04
N GLU A 112 -9.00 12.29 -0.98
CA GLU A 112 -9.62 12.82 -2.18
C GLU A 112 -11.05 12.33 -2.36
N SER A 113 -11.90 13.17 -2.93
CA SER A 113 -13.25 12.80 -3.35
C SER A 113 -13.23 11.90 -4.57
N GLU A 114 -14.34 11.18 -4.82
CA GLU A 114 -14.51 10.33 -6.00
C GLU A 114 -14.27 11.10 -7.31
N SER A 115 -14.73 12.36 -7.37
CA SER A 115 -14.55 13.22 -8.54
C SER A 115 -13.09 13.60 -8.78
N GLN A 116 -12.31 13.82 -7.73
CA GLN A 116 -10.86 14.11 -7.84
C GLN A 116 -10.08 12.89 -8.31
N VAL A 117 -10.37 11.71 -7.73
CA VAL A 117 -9.76 10.46 -8.18
C VAL A 117 -10.14 10.16 -9.64
N LYS A 118 -11.41 10.38 -10.02
CA LYS A 118 -11.88 10.21 -11.40
C LYS A 118 -11.13 11.12 -12.36
N LEU A 119 -11.01 12.42 -12.05
CA LEU A 119 -10.29 13.38 -12.90
C LEU A 119 -8.82 12.97 -13.10
N ARG A 120 -8.18 12.43 -12.06
CA ARG A 120 -6.83 11.89 -12.15
C ARG A 120 -6.77 10.64 -13.04
N ALA A 121 -7.73 9.72 -12.89
CA ALA A 121 -7.80 8.52 -13.71
C ALA A 121 -8.00 8.86 -15.21
N GLU A 122 -8.84 9.83 -15.54
CA GLU A 122 -9.08 10.30 -16.91
C GLU A 122 -7.82 10.90 -17.55
N ARG A 123 -6.99 11.61 -16.76
CA ARG A 123 -5.70 12.14 -17.22
C ARG A 123 -4.70 11.05 -17.53
N LEU A 124 -4.65 9.99 -16.68
CA LEU A 124 -3.70 8.90 -16.82
C LEU A 124 -4.05 7.92 -17.96
N PHE A 125 -5.31 7.89 -18.34
CA PHE A 125 -5.82 6.95 -19.33
C PHE A 125 -6.77 7.66 -20.30
N SER A 126 -6.29 7.91 -21.52
CA SER A 126 -7.08 8.54 -22.61
C SER A 126 -8.18 7.66 -23.20
N GLY A 127 -8.51 6.53 -22.58
CA GLY A 127 -9.48 5.55 -23.08
C GLY A 127 -10.52 5.15 -22.04
N THR A 128 -11.78 5.05 -22.44
CA THR A 128 -12.91 4.66 -21.58
C THR A 128 -12.98 3.15 -21.27
N LYS A 129 -12.16 2.33 -21.91
CA LYS A 129 -12.19 0.86 -21.72
C LYS A 129 -11.40 0.45 -20.47
N GLY A 130 -12.09 -0.14 -19.50
CA GLY A 130 -11.48 -0.72 -18.29
C GLY A 130 -11.89 -0.03 -16.98
N HIS A 131 -12.47 1.16 -17.01
CA HIS A 131 -12.87 1.89 -15.81
C HIS A 131 -14.06 1.25 -15.07
N ASN A 132 -14.87 0.43 -15.74
CA ASN A 132 -16.07 -0.20 -15.15
C ASN A 132 -15.78 -1.12 -13.97
N ASN A 133 -14.54 -1.58 -13.83
CA ASN A 133 -14.12 -2.47 -12.75
C ASN A 133 -13.34 -1.76 -11.63
N LEU A 134 -13.12 -0.44 -11.75
CA LEU A 134 -12.55 0.40 -10.72
C LEU A 134 -13.66 1.04 -9.88
N PHE A 135 -13.74 0.66 -8.63
CA PHE A 135 -14.70 1.18 -7.66
C PHE A 135 -13.97 2.13 -6.71
N ILE A 136 -14.50 3.34 -6.56
CA ILE A 136 -13.92 4.36 -5.67
C ILE A 136 -14.83 4.51 -4.46
N PHE A 137 -14.24 4.49 -3.27
CA PHE A 137 -14.94 4.71 -2.03
C PHE A 137 -14.23 5.77 -1.20
N SER A 138 -14.77 6.99 -1.18
CA SER A 138 -14.22 8.09 -0.39
C SER A 138 -14.71 7.99 1.05
N THR A 139 -13.84 7.48 1.92
CA THR A 139 -14.12 7.33 3.34
C THR A 139 -12.84 7.31 4.17
N THR A 140 -12.91 7.86 5.37
CA THR A 140 -11.86 7.67 6.38
C THR A 140 -12.22 6.56 7.38
N ASN A 141 -13.43 6.00 7.31
CA ASN A 141 -13.88 4.95 8.23
C ASN A 141 -13.37 3.59 7.79
N ILE A 142 -12.35 3.06 8.50
CA ILE A 142 -11.73 1.79 8.19
C ILE A 142 -12.68 0.59 8.32
N ASP A 143 -13.62 0.62 9.26
CA ASP A 143 -14.53 -0.50 9.47
C ASP A 143 -15.48 -0.65 8.28
N LYS A 144 -16.01 0.46 7.76
CA LYS A 144 -16.81 0.49 6.52
C LYS A 144 -15.97 0.07 5.31
N ALA A 145 -14.73 0.57 5.19
CA ALA A 145 -13.86 0.20 4.09
C ALA A 145 -13.58 -1.31 4.04
N VAL A 146 -13.34 -1.95 5.20
CA VAL A 146 -13.14 -3.40 5.30
C VAL A 146 -14.43 -4.18 5.00
N GLU A 147 -15.58 -3.66 5.40
CA GLU A 147 -16.88 -4.30 5.11
C GLU A 147 -17.17 -4.33 3.61
N GLU A 148 -16.98 -3.21 2.92
CA GLU A 148 -17.19 -3.05 1.48
C GLU A 148 -16.12 -3.79 0.64
N ALA A 149 -14.95 -4.06 1.20
CA ALA A 149 -13.83 -4.66 0.47
C ALA A 149 -14.02 -6.14 0.08
N LYS A 150 -15.20 -6.71 0.32
CA LYS A 150 -15.50 -8.12 -0.01
C LYS A 150 -15.79 -8.26 -1.50
N GLY A 151 -15.14 -9.23 -2.14
CA GLY A 151 -15.42 -9.57 -3.55
C GLY A 151 -14.63 -8.78 -4.59
N TYR A 152 -13.58 -8.06 -4.15
CA TYR A 152 -12.61 -7.41 -5.02
C TYR A 152 -11.35 -8.26 -5.19
N ASP A 153 -10.67 -8.10 -6.32
CA ASP A 153 -9.40 -8.78 -6.62
C ASP A 153 -8.20 -8.04 -6.02
N LEU A 154 -8.34 -6.75 -5.72
CA LEU A 154 -7.33 -5.90 -5.07
C LEU A 154 -8.03 -4.76 -4.33
N VAL A 155 -7.47 -4.39 -3.17
CA VAL A 155 -7.89 -3.20 -2.40
C VAL A 155 -6.70 -2.25 -2.28
N ILE A 156 -6.94 -0.97 -2.52
CA ILE A 156 -5.96 0.12 -2.32
C ILE A 156 -6.51 1.06 -1.27
N ALA A 157 -5.75 1.37 -0.23
CA ALA A 157 -6.11 2.35 0.80
C ALA A 157 -5.13 3.55 0.74
N ASP A 158 -5.63 4.70 0.33
CA ASP A 158 -4.88 5.93 0.10
C ASP A 158 -5.49 7.11 0.88
N SER A 159 -4.89 7.54 1.99
CA SER A 159 -3.72 7.00 2.69
C SER A 159 -4.12 6.28 3.98
N ILE A 160 -3.23 5.42 4.49
CA ILE A 160 -3.48 4.71 5.75
C ILE A 160 -3.52 5.67 6.95
N GLN A 161 -2.87 6.83 6.86
CA GLN A 161 -2.82 7.83 7.92
C GLN A 161 -4.16 8.52 8.17
N THR A 162 -5.03 8.59 7.17
CA THR A 162 -6.36 9.20 7.29
C THR A 162 -7.41 8.24 7.81
N MET A 163 -7.10 6.93 7.80
CA MET A 163 -8.06 5.90 8.21
C MET A 163 -8.23 5.85 9.72
N VAL A 164 -9.49 5.85 10.15
CA VAL A 164 -9.88 5.84 11.56
C VAL A 164 -11.01 4.87 11.81
N SER A 165 -11.09 4.38 13.04
CA SER A 165 -12.27 3.67 13.56
C SER A 165 -12.85 4.43 14.74
N ALA A 166 -14.16 4.61 14.74
CA ALA A 166 -14.87 5.15 15.89
C ALA A 166 -14.86 4.18 17.09
N ASN A 167 -14.62 2.89 16.84
CA ASN A 167 -14.58 1.84 17.84
C ASN A 167 -13.21 1.70 18.52
N PHE A 168 -12.22 2.49 18.11
CA PHE A 168 -10.86 2.43 18.62
C PHE A 168 -10.39 3.83 19.08
N PRO A 169 -9.76 3.97 20.26
CA PRO A 169 -9.35 5.27 20.76
C PRO A 169 -8.19 5.86 19.95
N GLY A 170 -8.16 7.20 19.84
CA GLY A 170 -7.09 7.95 19.20
C GLY A 170 -7.60 8.90 18.13
N PHE A 171 -6.78 9.90 17.80
CA PHE A 171 -7.06 10.89 16.76
C PHE A 171 -6.70 10.35 15.37
N PRO A 172 -7.28 10.89 14.29
CA PRO A 172 -6.81 10.63 12.93
C PRO A 172 -5.29 10.85 12.82
N GLY A 173 -4.59 9.92 12.17
CA GLY A 173 -3.13 9.98 12.02
C GLY A 173 -2.31 9.56 13.26
N SER A 174 -2.95 9.29 14.39
CA SER A 174 -2.24 8.77 15.57
C SER A 174 -1.77 7.33 15.35
N ILE A 175 -0.63 6.98 15.97
CA ILE A 175 -0.05 5.64 15.87
C ILE A 175 -1.04 4.52 16.20
N PRO A 176 -1.82 4.61 17.30
CA PRO A 176 -2.81 3.58 17.62
C PRO A 176 -3.85 3.38 16.50
N GLN A 177 -4.40 4.46 15.93
CA GLN A 177 -5.39 4.39 14.85
C GLN A 177 -4.78 3.79 13.58
N ILE A 178 -3.57 4.23 13.19
CA ILE A 178 -2.88 3.70 12.01
C ILE A 178 -2.60 2.20 12.17
N ARG A 179 -2.14 1.76 13.34
CA ARG A 179 -1.92 0.34 13.64
C ARG A 179 -3.22 -0.46 13.59
N TYR A 180 -4.28 0.07 14.18
CA TYR A 180 -5.59 -0.57 14.16
C TYR A 180 -6.09 -0.71 12.72
N ALA A 181 -6.11 0.36 11.93
CA ALA A 181 -6.52 0.35 10.53
C ALA A 181 -5.70 -0.66 9.72
N THR A 182 -4.37 -0.66 9.89
CA THR A 182 -3.48 -1.63 9.24
C THR A 182 -3.83 -3.07 9.63
N SER A 183 -4.06 -3.35 10.92
CA SER A 183 -4.41 -4.70 11.37
C SER A 183 -5.72 -5.19 10.76
N ARG A 184 -6.73 -4.31 10.62
CA ARG A 184 -8.02 -4.61 9.97
C ARG A 184 -7.82 -5.02 8.50
N LEU A 185 -6.98 -4.28 7.77
CA LEU A 185 -6.67 -4.58 6.36
C LEU A 185 -5.80 -5.83 6.20
N VAL A 186 -4.85 -6.08 7.11
CA VAL A 186 -4.08 -7.32 7.16
C VAL A 186 -5.01 -8.53 7.38
N ASN A 187 -5.94 -8.42 8.32
CA ASN A 187 -6.94 -9.47 8.58
C ASN A 187 -7.81 -9.74 7.36
N LEU A 188 -8.30 -8.68 6.69
CA LEU A 188 -9.03 -8.80 5.44
C LEU A 188 -8.20 -9.56 4.39
N ALA A 189 -6.97 -9.12 4.14
CA ALA A 189 -6.09 -9.70 3.14
C ALA A 189 -5.87 -11.21 3.39
N LYS A 190 -5.51 -11.59 4.62
CA LYS A 190 -5.22 -12.99 4.98
C LYS A 190 -6.46 -13.88 4.93
N LYS A 191 -7.59 -13.43 5.49
CA LYS A 191 -8.83 -14.20 5.54
C LYS A 191 -9.48 -14.39 4.16
N LYS A 192 -9.41 -13.38 3.29
CA LYS A 192 -10.07 -13.38 1.99
C LYS A 192 -9.13 -13.67 0.81
N LYS A 193 -7.82 -13.80 1.08
CA LYS A 193 -6.76 -13.95 0.06
C LYS A 193 -6.77 -12.80 -0.97
N VAL A 194 -7.26 -11.62 -0.57
CA VAL A 194 -7.29 -10.40 -1.38
C VAL A 194 -6.04 -9.58 -1.09
N PRO A 195 -5.20 -9.27 -2.08
CA PRO A 195 -4.06 -8.39 -1.87
C PRO A 195 -4.51 -6.98 -1.51
N VAL A 196 -3.71 -6.32 -0.67
CA VAL A 196 -3.98 -4.95 -0.22
C VAL A 196 -2.75 -4.08 -0.40
N PHE A 197 -2.92 -2.93 -1.05
CA PHE A 197 -1.93 -1.85 -1.05
C PHE A 197 -2.31 -0.76 -0.06
N LEU A 198 -1.34 -0.37 0.75
CA LEU A 198 -1.44 0.76 1.68
C LEU A 198 -0.53 1.87 1.18
N VAL A 199 -1.07 3.08 1.02
CA VAL A 199 -0.25 4.26 0.77
C VAL A 199 0.14 4.88 2.11
N GLY A 200 1.44 5.11 2.31
CA GLY A 200 1.99 5.76 3.48
C GLY A 200 2.81 7.00 3.12
N HIS A 201 2.72 8.05 3.94
CA HIS A 201 3.57 9.24 3.80
C HIS A 201 4.70 9.19 4.82
N VAL A 202 5.90 9.62 4.40
CA VAL A 202 7.02 9.87 5.30
C VAL A 202 6.96 11.33 5.72
N THR A 203 7.11 11.62 7.01
CA THR A 203 7.28 13.01 7.44
C THR A 203 8.74 13.43 7.26
N LYS A 204 8.97 14.72 6.98
CA LYS A 204 10.29 15.32 6.73
C LYS A 204 11.31 15.08 7.85
N GLU A 205 10.85 14.74 9.03
CA GLU A 205 11.70 14.55 10.22
C GLU A 205 12.20 13.11 10.40
N GLY A 206 11.85 12.18 9.49
CA GLY A 206 12.37 10.79 9.53
C GLY A 206 11.93 9.96 10.74
N ILE A 207 11.21 10.54 11.69
CA ILE A 207 10.95 9.97 13.03
C ILE A 207 9.49 9.57 13.21
N VAL A 208 8.58 10.05 12.37
CA VAL A 208 7.15 9.81 12.63
C VAL A 208 6.63 8.58 11.96
N ALA A 209 6.16 7.71 12.79
CA ALA A 209 4.94 6.89 12.76
C ALA A 209 4.40 6.36 11.40
N GLY A 210 5.21 6.40 10.35
CA GLY A 210 4.78 5.91 9.04
C GLY A 210 5.34 4.50 8.75
N PRO A 211 6.32 4.37 7.84
CA PRO A 211 6.70 3.07 7.29
C PRO A 211 7.35 2.13 8.29
N MET A 212 8.18 2.64 9.20
CA MET A 212 8.93 1.79 10.15
C MET A 212 7.98 1.09 11.15
N ILE A 213 6.95 1.78 11.64
CA ILE A 213 5.99 1.18 12.59
C ILE A 213 5.12 0.12 11.93
N LEU A 214 4.78 0.33 10.66
CA LEU A 214 3.95 -0.59 9.88
C LEU A 214 4.76 -1.73 9.24
N SER A 215 6.07 -1.56 9.10
CA SER A 215 6.92 -2.54 8.43
C SER A 215 6.84 -3.95 9.04
N HIS A 216 6.62 -4.04 10.35
CA HIS A 216 6.46 -5.32 11.03
C HIS A 216 5.09 -5.97 10.76
N MET A 217 4.08 -5.18 10.42
CA MET A 217 2.69 -5.64 10.23
C MET A 217 2.40 -6.08 8.79
N VAL A 218 3.16 -5.58 7.81
CA VAL A 218 2.95 -5.84 6.39
C VAL A 218 3.96 -6.84 5.83
N ASP A 219 3.65 -7.43 4.69
CA ASP A 219 4.51 -8.43 4.05
C ASP A 219 5.61 -7.79 3.20
N THR A 220 5.28 -6.70 2.51
CA THR A 220 6.19 -5.98 1.61
C THR A 220 6.16 -4.48 1.93
N VAL A 221 7.33 -3.85 1.93
CA VAL A 221 7.48 -2.39 2.06
C VAL A 221 8.24 -1.89 0.85
N LEU A 222 7.58 -1.09 0.04
CA LEU A 222 8.15 -0.40 -1.11
C LEU A 222 8.36 1.07 -0.78
N PHE A 223 9.43 1.63 -1.27
CA PHE A 223 9.76 3.04 -1.11
C PHE A 223 9.91 3.70 -2.49
N LEU A 224 9.10 4.70 -2.77
CA LEU A 224 9.17 5.50 -3.99
C LEU A 224 9.90 6.81 -3.69
N GLU A 225 11.07 6.96 -4.26
CA GLU A 225 11.91 8.14 -4.19
C GLU A 225 11.82 8.93 -5.48
N GLY A 226 12.06 10.22 -5.42
CA GLY A 226 12.01 11.02 -6.63
C GLY A 226 12.86 12.27 -6.58
N GLU A 227 13.58 12.51 -7.65
CA GLU A 227 14.24 13.76 -7.89
C GLU A 227 13.32 14.69 -8.69
N LYS A 228 13.04 15.88 -8.15
CA LYS A 228 12.11 16.82 -8.77
C LYS A 228 12.61 17.40 -10.08
N VAL A 229 13.93 17.55 -10.21
CA VAL A 229 14.57 18.20 -11.36
C VAL A 229 14.61 17.29 -12.59
N THR A 230 14.91 16.01 -12.39
CA THR A 230 15.08 15.04 -13.50
C THR A 230 13.80 14.36 -13.92
N GLY A 231 12.75 14.42 -13.10
CA GLY A 231 11.52 13.67 -13.29
C GLY A 231 11.67 12.16 -13.00
N VAL A 232 12.88 11.68 -12.69
CA VAL A 232 13.14 10.27 -12.40
C VAL A 232 12.54 9.89 -11.05
N ARG A 233 11.92 8.71 -11.00
CA ARG A 233 11.41 8.08 -9.78
C ARG A 233 12.03 6.70 -9.65
N ILE A 234 12.43 6.36 -8.44
CA ILE A 234 13.10 5.10 -8.11
C ILE A 234 12.22 4.38 -7.10
N LEU A 235 11.81 3.17 -7.45
CA LEU A 235 11.06 2.28 -6.57
C LEU A 235 12.02 1.22 -6.02
N ARG A 236 12.12 1.14 -4.69
CA ARG A 236 12.96 0.17 -3.99
C ARG A 236 12.12 -0.72 -3.09
N SER A 237 12.50 -1.98 -2.98
CA SER A 237 11.97 -2.87 -1.97
C SER A 237 12.80 -2.77 -0.69
N PHE A 238 12.20 -2.27 0.38
CA PHE A 238 12.84 -2.19 1.71
C PHE A 238 12.66 -3.48 2.53
N LYS A 239 11.53 -4.16 2.30
CA LYS A 239 11.17 -5.45 2.89
C LYS A 239 10.32 -6.22 1.90
N ASN A 240 10.63 -7.49 1.70
CA ASN A 240 9.81 -8.37 0.87
C ASN A 240 9.87 -9.81 1.40
N ARG A 241 8.73 -10.33 1.87
CA ARG A 241 8.63 -11.73 2.32
C ARG A 241 8.53 -12.73 1.16
N PHE A 242 8.31 -12.24 -0.05
CA PHE A 242 7.99 -13.06 -1.22
C PHE A 242 9.03 -12.95 -2.35
N GLY A 243 10.07 -12.16 -2.16
CA GLY A 243 11.10 -11.94 -3.17
C GLY A 243 12.33 -11.22 -2.62
N ASP A 244 13.27 -11.00 -3.51
CA ASP A 244 14.51 -10.28 -3.21
C ASP A 244 14.21 -8.78 -3.01
N THR A 245 15.02 -8.12 -2.21
CA THR A 245 14.98 -6.67 -1.95
C THR A 245 16.04 -5.89 -2.73
N SER A 246 16.88 -6.57 -3.51
CA SER A 246 17.94 -5.92 -4.30
C SER A 246 17.43 -5.25 -5.59
N GLU A 247 16.21 -5.61 -6.04
CA GLU A 247 15.64 -5.08 -7.27
C GLU A 247 15.18 -3.63 -7.12
N VAL A 248 15.43 -2.84 -8.16
CA VAL A 248 15.12 -1.42 -8.21
C VAL A 248 14.35 -1.10 -9.49
N GLY A 249 13.13 -0.59 -9.37
CA GLY A 249 12.33 -0.11 -10.49
C GLY A 249 12.63 1.36 -10.80
N ILE A 250 12.78 1.70 -12.07
CA ILE A 250 13.07 3.07 -12.51
C ILE A 250 11.95 3.56 -13.42
N PHE A 251 11.44 4.76 -13.09
CA PHE A 251 10.33 5.38 -13.81
C PHE A 251 10.68 6.82 -14.15
N LEU A 252 10.09 7.31 -15.23
CA LEU A 252 10.03 8.73 -15.56
C LEU A 252 8.62 9.25 -15.23
N MET A 253 8.54 10.33 -14.49
CA MET A 253 7.28 11.03 -14.25
C MET A 253 7.04 12.03 -15.38
N ASP A 254 5.96 11.85 -16.11
CA ASP A 254 5.49 12.79 -17.15
C ASP A 254 4.01 13.14 -16.95
N GLU A 255 3.39 13.76 -17.96
CA GLU A 255 1.98 14.12 -17.96
C GLU A 255 1.04 12.90 -17.91
N ASN A 256 1.48 11.73 -18.39
CA ASN A 256 0.74 10.49 -18.41
C ASN A 256 0.98 9.65 -17.13
N GLY A 257 1.80 10.13 -16.20
CA GLY A 257 2.10 9.49 -14.92
C GLY A 257 3.51 8.92 -14.84
N LEU A 258 3.67 7.75 -14.23
CA LEU A 258 4.93 7.05 -14.11
C LEU A 258 5.11 6.04 -15.24
N CYS A 259 6.03 6.35 -16.15
CA CYS A 259 6.40 5.50 -17.27
C CYS A 259 7.63 4.66 -16.91
N PRO A 260 7.61 3.32 -17.03
CA PRO A 260 8.75 2.48 -16.71
C PRO A 260 9.91 2.70 -17.70
N ILE A 261 11.13 2.73 -17.18
CA ILE A 261 12.37 2.83 -17.97
C ILE A 261 13.00 1.44 -18.04
N GLN A 262 12.86 0.75 -19.18
CA GLN A 262 13.36 -0.62 -19.36
C GLN A 262 14.89 -0.68 -19.45
N ASN A 263 15.52 0.31 -20.10
CA ASN A 263 16.97 0.42 -20.28
C ASN A 263 17.56 1.61 -19.52
N ALA A 264 17.70 1.47 -18.21
CA ALA A 264 18.27 2.51 -17.36
C ALA A 264 19.67 2.95 -17.80
N SER A 265 20.53 1.98 -18.19
CA SER A 265 21.89 2.28 -18.66
C SER A 265 21.90 3.16 -19.90
N GLU A 266 21.04 2.86 -20.86
CA GLU A 266 20.91 3.64 -22.10
C GLU A 266 20.31 5.02 -21.84
N PHE A 267 19.27 5.09 -21.00
CA PHE A 267 18.62 6.34 -20.60
C PHE A 267 19.58 7.30 -19.92
N PHE A 268 20.43 6.81 -19.01
CA PHE A 268 21.41 7.65 -18.31
C PHE A 268 22.63 7.96 -19.19
N SER A 269 23.02 7.07 -20.11
CA SER A 269 24.10 7.32 -21.06
C SER A 269 23.72 8.39 -22.09
N ALA A 270 22.52 8.34 -22.65
CA ALA A 270 22.04 9.31 -23.62
C ALA A 270 21.90 10.74 -23.04
N LYS A 271 21.57 10.89 -21.74
CA LYS A 271 21.58 12.19 -21.06
C LYS A 271 22.97 12.75 -20.79
N SER A 272 24.02 11.92 -20.86
CA SER A 272 25.41 12.33 -20.60
C SER A 272 26.13 12.92 -21.81
N ASP A 273 25.53 12.90 -23.00
CA ASP A 273 26.08 13.52 -24.21
C ASP A 273 26.12 15.06 -24.19
N GLN A 274 25.57 15.71 -23.15
CA GLN A 274 25.94 17.07 -22.80
C GLN A 274 27.32 17.05 -22.11
N LYS A 275 28.36 17.23 -22.90
CA LYS A 275 29.77 17.31 -22.48
C LYS A 275 29.97 18.25 -21.29
N LEU A 276 29.95 17.69 -20.08
CA LEU A 276 30.53 18.36 -18.93
C LEU A 276 32.00 17.90 -18.83
N PRO A 277 32.98 18.81 -18.90
CA PRO A 277 34.40 18.46 -18.73
C PRO A 277 34.57 17.93 -17.29
N GLY A 278 34.97 16.70 -17.13
CA GLY A 278 35.38 16.11 -15.85
C GLY A 278 34.40 15.11 -15.19
N GLY A 279 33.41 14.62 -15.90
CA GLY A 279 32.51 13.59 -15.37
C GLY A 279 33.16 12.19 -15.31
N VAL A 280 33.14 11.56 -14.13
CA VAL A 280 33.50 10.14 -13.95
C VAL A 280 32.25 9.30 -14.08
N TYR A 281 32.23 8.37 -15.02
CA TYR A 281 31.11 7.46 -15.23
C TYR A 281 31.32 6.17 -14.42
N TYR A 282 30.37 5.83 -13.57
CA TYR A 282 30.28 4.49 -13.01
C TYR A 282 29.26 3.68 -13.81
N SER A 283 29.70 2.67 -14.56
CA SER A 283 28.78 1.69 -15.14
C SER A 283 28.43 0.65 -14.10
N CYS A 284 27.15 0.59 -13.70
CA CYS A 284 26.65 -0.56 -12.96
C CYS A 284 26.48 -1.72 -13.94
N TYR A 285 27.33 -2.74 -13.87
CA TYR A 285 27.17 -3.97 -14.63
C TYR A 285 25.90 -4.70 -14.13
N GLY A 286 24.87 -4.75 -14.98
CA GLY A 286 23.77 -5.72 -14.81
C GLY A 286 24.30 -7.15 -15.04
N ARG A 287 23.66 -8.13 -14.42
CA ARG A 287 24.04 -9.55 -14.42
C ARG A 287 23.98 -10.26 -15.79
N ASP A 288 23.67 -9.59 -16.87
CA ASP A 288 23.48 -10.18 -18.20
C ASP A 288 24.58 -9.75 -19.21
N ALA A 289 25.85 -9.83 -18.83
CA ALA A 289 26.91 -9.82 -19.84
C ALA A 289 27.11 -11.26 -20.35
N PRO A 290 26.93 -11.55 -21.66
CA PRO A 290 27.30 -12.85 -22.21
C PRO A 290 28.81 -13.03 -22.04
N ALA A 291 29.21 -14.20 -21.52
CA ALA A 291 30.59 -14.60 -21.48
C ALA A 291 31.12 -14.62 -22.90
N SER A 292 31.93 -13.63 -23.28
CA SER A 292 32.74 -13.67 -24.48
C SER A 292 33.90 -14.61 -24.23
N GLY A 293 33.91 -15.74 -24.99
CA GLY A 293 34.98 -16.69 -25.03
C GLY A 293 36.30 -16.15 -25.61
#